data_a43bcbe1e20b3f1ad489be27313ecb6a
#
_entry.id   a43bcbe1e20b3f1ad489be27313ecb6a
#
_cell.length_a   1.000
_cell.length_b   1.000
_cell.length_c   1.000
_cell.angle_alpha   90.00
_cell.angle_beta   90.00
_cell.angle_gamma   90.00
#
_symmetry.space_group_name_H-M   'P 1'
#
loop_
_entity.id
_entity.type
_entity.pdbx_description
1 polymer ?
#
loop_
_entity_poly.entity_id
_entity_poly.type
_entity_poly.pdbx_seq_one_letter_code
_entity_poly.pdbx_strand_id
1 'polypeptide(L)'
;MKGIDISTYQQNVNYRKLKEQGIEFAIICLGYGKNISQKDSMFETHFEGLKNAGIKVGAYLYSYAYVKTDAKFEAENTLEIIKGKQFDLPIFYDMEESKQALLKKEVLTDMANEWCRIIKNAGFKAGVYANLNWFKKYLNPYKIKAEENYIWLALWNNDENPNVQFPIDFWQYSSKGKLDGIQIFVDLDKCYTQDFAHPVENKKSNEDLATEVIQGKWGNGQERKDRLTNAGYNYNEIQKIVNDRLLGNKKSNYDLATEVIQGKWGNGQERKDRLTKAGYNYNEIQKIVNERLK
;
A
#
# COMPACT_ATOMS: atom_id res chain seq x y z
N MET A 1 -10.08 15.24 -15.39
CA MET A 1 -10.79 13.98 -15.75
C MET A 1 -12.13 13.94 -15.04
N LYS A 2 -13.16 13.37 -15.72
CA LYS A 2 -14.49 13.11 -15.14
C LYS A 2 -14.56 11.69 -14.61
N GLY A 3 -15.06 11.50 -13.40
CA GLY A 3 -15.12 10.20 -12.73
C GLY A 3 -16.33 10.00 -11.87
N ILE A 4 -16.36 8.85 -11.23
CA ILE A 4 -17.36 8.40 -10.27
C ILE A 4 -16.70 7.65 -9.13
N ASP A 5 -17.38 7.53 -8.00
CA ASP A 5 -17.04 6.49 -7.03
C ASP A 5 -18.22 5.54 -6.83
N ILE A 6 -17.92 4.26 -6.62
CA ILE A 6 -18.88 3.18 -6.56
C ILE A 6 -18.51 2.11 -5.53
N SER A 7 -19.53 1.43 -5.03
CA SER A 7 -19.40 0.39 -4.02
C SER A 7 -20.43 -0.72 -4.24
N THR A 8 -20.61 -1.57 -3.26
CA THR A 8 -21.67 -2.61 -3.25
C THR A 8 -23.07 -2.06 -3.49
N TYR A 9 -23.29 -0.75 -3.33
CA TYR A 9 -24.59 -0.13 -3.61
C TYR A 9 -24.89 -0.06 -5.11
N GLN A 10 -23.91 0.13 -5.98
CA GLN A 10 -24.07 0.18 -7.43
C GLN A 10 -23.94 -1.23 -8.03
N GLN A 11 -25.01 -2.00 -8.00
CA GLN A 11 -25.07 -3.32 -8.62
C GLN A 11 -25.47 -3.23 -10.11
N ASN A 12 -25.16 -4.27 -10.88
CA ASN A 12 -25.53 -4.40 -12.30
C ASN A 12 -25.06 -3.22 -13.17
N VAL A 13 -23.83 -2.75 -12.94
CA VAL A 13 -23.25 -1.62 -13.68
C VAL A 13 -22.88 -2.02 -15.11
N ASN A 14 -23.28 -1.23 -16.09
CA ASN A 14 -22.80 -1.34 -17.47
C ASN A 14 -21.61 -0.40 -17.71
N TYR A 15 -20.41 -0.90 -17.46
CA TYR A 15 -19.17 -0.11 -17.53
C TYR A 15 -18.87 0.44 -18.92
N ARG A 16 -19.27 -0.25 -19.99
CA ARG A 16 -19.13 0.24 -21.36
C ARG A 16 -19.95 1.51 -21.59
N LYS A 17 -21.21 1.52 -21.14
CA LYS A 17 -22.04 2.73 -21.20
C LYS A 17 -21.46 3.89 -20.39
N LEU A 18 -20.82 3.64 -19.25
CA LEU A 18 -20.11 4.68 -18.50
C LEU A 18 -18.98 5.29 -19.32
N LYS A 19 -18.17 4.45 -19.97
CA LYS A 19 -17.09 4.91 -20.87
C LYS A 19 -17.61 5.75 -22.02
N GLU A 20 -18.69 5.32 -22.65
CA GLU A 20 -19.36 6.02 -23.76
C GLU A 20 -19.88 7.41 -23.34
N GLN A 21 -20.23 7.61 -22.06
CA GLN A 21 -20.63 8.90 -21.48
C GLN A 21 -19.45 9.75 -21.00
N GLY A 22 -18.24 9.35 -21.31
CA GLY A 22 -17.03 10.10 -21.01
C GLY A 22 -16.54 9.94 -19.56
N ILE A 23 -16.94 8.86 -18.85
CA ILE A 23 -16.31 8.53 -17.57
C ILE A 23 -14.90 8.00 -17.85
N GLU A 24 -13.91 8.70 -17.31
CA GLU A 24 -12.50 8.44 -17.52
C GLU A 24 -11.88 7.62 -16.39
N PHE A 25 -12.44 7.76 -15.15
CA PHE A 25 -11.99 7.02 -13.99
C PHE A 25 -13.11 6.65 -13.02
N ALA A 26 -12.86 5.66 -12.18
CA ALA A 26 -13.69 5.33 -11.04
C ALA A 26 -12.82 5.02 -9.81
N ILE A 27 -13.30 5.43 -8.63
CA ILE A 27 -12.73 5.07 -7.34
C ILE A 27 -13.67 4.05 -6.71
N ILE A 28 -13.19 2.82 -6.42
CA ILE A 28 -14.05 1.71 -5.98
C ILE A 28 -13.83 1.38 -4.52
N CYS A 29 -14.91 1.04 -3.83
CA CYS A 29 -14.84 0.63 -2.43
C CYS A 29 -14.07 -0.68 -2.26
N LEU A 30 -13.08 -0.70 -1.37
CA LEU A 30 -12.39 -1.92 -0.93
C LEU A 30 -13.15 -2.63 0.19
N GLY A 31 -13.94 -1.87 0.92
CA GLY A 31 -14.59 -2.27 2.16
C GLY A 31 -14.27 -1.30 3.29
N TYR A 32 -14.22 -1.82 4.51
CA TYR A 32 -13.99 -1.02 5.71
C TYR A 32 -13.19 -1.77 6.77
N GLY A 33 -12.55 -1.01 7.66
CA GLY A 33 -11.88 -1.58 8.84
C GLY A 33 -10.69 -2.49 8.52
N LYS A 34 -10.33 -3.33 9.49
CA LYS A 34 -9.06 -4.07 9.52
C LYS A 34 -9.16 -5.57 9.22
N ASN A 35 -10.33 -6.09 8.87
CA ASN A 35 -10.54 -7.51 8.64
C ASN A 35 -10.89 -7.79 7.18
N ILE A 36 -10.30 -8.83 6.61
CA ILE A 36 -10.55 -9.24 5.22
C ILE A 36 -12.04 -9.59 4.96
N SER A 37 -12.76 -10.03 5.98
CA SER A 37 -14.21 -10.30 5.89
C SER A 37 -15.07 -9.05 5.69
N GLN A 38 -14.48 -7.86 5.84
CA GLN A 38 -15.11 -6.56 5.64
C GLN A 38 -14.92 -6.01 4.22
N LYS A 39 -14.32 -6.81 3.33
CA LYS A 39 -14.16 -6.48 1.91
C LYS A 39 -15.52 -6.22 1.25
N ASP A 40 -15.58 -5.19 0.41
CA ASP A 40 -16.77 -4.89 -0.39
C ASP A 40 -17.08 -6.05 -1.36
N SER A 41 -18.32 -6.51 -1.36
CA SER A 41 -18.75 -7.67 -2.14
C SER A 41 -18.70 -7.45 -3.66
N MET A 42 -18.75 -6.20 -4.12
CA MET A 42 -18.69 -5.83 -5.54
C MET A 42 -17.29 -5.42 -6.00
N PHE A 43 -16.31 -5.37 -5.08
CA PHE A 43 -14.96 -4.90 -5.41
C PHE A 43 -14.36 -5.60 -6.63
N GLU A 44 -14.36 -6.93 -6.66
CA GLU A 44 -13.79 -7.69 -7.79
C GLU A 44 -14.54 -7.41 -9.10
N THR A 45 -15.86 -7.40 -9.03
CA THR A 45 -16.73 -7.14 -10.19
C THR A 45 -16.49 -5.74 -10.76
N HIS A 46 -16.42 -4.74 -9.89
CA HIS A 46 -16.15 -3.36 -10.31
C HIS A 46 -14.74 -3.21 -10.87
N PHE A 47 -13.74 -3.79 -10.21
CA PHE A 47 -12.34 -3.72 -10.68
C PHE A 47 -12.21 -4.28 -12.10
N GLU A 48 -12.66 -5.52 -12.32
CA GLU A 48 -12.56 -6.18 -13.62
C GLU A 48 -13.41 -5.48 -14.69
N GLY A 49 -14.64 -5.09 -14.36
CA GLY A 49 -15.53 -4.42 -15.29
C GLY A 49 -15.00 -3.07 -15.77
N LEU A 50 -14.43 -2.26 -14.86
CA LEU A 50 -13.83 -0.97 -15.19
C LEU A 50 -12.56 -1.13 -16.03
N LYS A 51 -11.66 -2.04 -15.64
CA LYS A 51 -10.43 -2.32 -16.40
C LYS A 51 -10.75 -2.79 -17.81
N ASN A 52 -11.71 -3.70 -17.98
CA ASN A 52 -12.16 -4.20 -19.27
C ASN A 52 -12.80 -3.11 -20.16
N ALA A 53 -13.44 -2.11 -19.54
CA ALA A 53 -14.00 -0.95 -20.24
C ALA A 53 -12.96 0.15 -20.55
N GLY A 54 -11.70 -0.02 -20.11
CA GLY A 54 -10.64 0.99 -20.25
C GLY A 54 -10.90 2.25 -19.44
N ILE A 55 -11.54 2.11 -18.28
CA ILE A 55 -11.75 3.16 -17.28
C ILE A 55 -10.66 3.01 -16.23
N LYS A 56 -9.97 4.10 -15.88
CA LYS A 56 -8.91 4.11 -14.87
C LYS A 56 -9.48 3.82 -13.49
N VAL A 57 -8.77 3.03 -12.70
CA VAL A 57 -9.26 2.56 -11.39
C VAL A 57 -8.39 3.10 -10.26
N GLY A 58 -9.03 3.74 -9.28
CA GLY A 58 -8.56 3.96 -7.93
C GLY A 58 -9.41 3.19 -6.94
N ALA A 59 -9.11 3.32 -5.65
CA ALA A 59 -9.91 2.64 -4.63
C ALA A 59 -9.96 3.43 -3.33
N TYR A 60 -10.87 3.06 -2.41
CA TYR A 60 -10.90 3.60 -1.06
C TYR A 60 -11.25 2.54 -0.02
N LEU A 61 -10.72 2.73 1.20
CA LEU A 61 -11.10 1.96 2.38
C LEU A 61 -11.72 2.89 3.42
N TYR A 62 -12.93 2.57 3.89
CA TYR A 62 -13.58 3.30 4.98
C TYR A 62 -12.93 2.98 6.32
N SER A 63 -12.51 4.00 7.06
CA SER A 63 -11.77 3.86 8.31
C SER A 63 -12.67 3.76 9.54
N TYR A 64 -12.37 2.79 10.40
CA TYR A 64 -12.87 2.68 11.78
C TYR A 64 -11.75 2.79 12.81
N ALA A 65 -10.54 3.21 12.45
CA ALA A 65 -9.39 3.27 13.34
C ALA A 65 -9.56 4.35 14.41
N TYR A 66 -9.20 4.03 15.66
CA TYR A 66 -9.18 4.98 16.78
C TYR A 66 -7.77 5.28 17.29
N VAL A 67 -6.82 4.47 16.93
CA VAL A 67 -5.41 4.62 17.28
C VAL A 67 -4.54 4.32 16.06
N LYS A 68 -3.29 4.79 16.10
CA LYS A 68 -2.34 4.60 14.99
C LYS A 68 -2.11 3.12 14.63
N THR A 69 -2.19 2.22 15.61
CA THR A 69 -2.07 0.78 15.38
C THR A 69 -3.25 0.22 14.58
N ASP A 70 -4.47 0.73 14.81
CA ASP A 70 -5.63 0.32 14.01
C ASP A 70 -5.45 0.76 12.55
N ALA A 71 -4.98 1.99 12.31
CA ALA A 71 -4.69 2.48 10.96
C ALA A 71 -3.66 1.60 10.22
N LYS A 72 -2.66 1.05 10.95
CA LYS A 72 -1.73 0.06 10.37
C LYS A 72 -2.43 -1.22 9.96
N PHE A 73 -3.28 -1.78 10.82
CA PHE A 73 -4.04 -2.98 10.49
C PHE A 73 -5.02 -2.76 9.33
N GLU A 74 -5.62 -1.58 9.23
CA GLU A 74 -6.45 -1.21 8.09
C GLU A 74 -5.63 -1.07 6.79
N ALA A 75 -4.38 -0.57 6.87
CA ALA A 75 -3.47 -0.55 5.73
C ALA A 75 -3.04 -1.97 5.31
N GLU A 76 -2.74 -2.86 6.26
CA GLU A 76 -2.42 -4.26 6.00
C GLU A 76 -3.61 -5.00 5.34
N ASN A 77 -4.83 -4.77 5.84
CA ASN A 77 -6.06 -5.28 5.24
C ASN A 77 -6.25 -4.75 3.81
N THR A 78 -6.02 -3.46 3.58
CA THR A 78 -6.04 -2.86 2.25
C THR A 78 -5.09 -3.60 1.31
N LEU A 79 -3.83 -3.79 1.71
CA LEU A 79 -2.82 -4.47 0.90
C LEU A 79 -3.17 -5.93 0.60
N GLU A 80 -3.80 -6.64 1.52
CA GLU A 80 -4.28 -8.00 1.28
C GLU A 80 -5.43 -8.02 0.26
N ILE A 81 -6.40 -7.09 0.36
CA ILE A 81 -7.52 -6.97 -0.59
C ILE A 81 -7.02 -6.69 -2.01
N ILE A 82 -6.04 -5.79 -2.16
CA ILE A 82 -5.57 -5.33 -3.49
C ILE A 82 -4.41 -6.16 -4.05
N LYS A 83 -4.04 -7.23 -3.38
CA LYS A 83 -2.90 -8.08 -3.75
C LYS A 83 -2.97 -8.56 -5.20
N GLY A 84 -1.89 -8.34 -5.94
CA GLY A 84 -1.81 -8.72 -7.36
C GLY A 84 -2.57 -7.81 -8.33
N LYS A 85 -3.23 -6.74 -7.84
CA LYS A 85 -3.97 -5.80 -8.68
C LYS A 85 -3.17 -4.54 -9.00
N GLN A 86 -3.47 -3.95 -10.16
CA GLN A 86 -2.83 -2.72 -10.64
C GLN A 86 -3.82 -1.58 -10.68
N PHE A 87 -3.53 -0.51 -9.94
CA PHE A 87 -4.33 0.69 -9.91
C PHE A 87 -3.70 1.82 -10.72
N ASP A 88 -4.52 2.55 -11.46
CA ASP A 88 -4.10 3.69 -12.26
C ASP A 88 -4.08 4.98 -11.42
N LEU A 89 -4.89 5.01 -10.35
CA LEU A 89 -5.14 6.14 -9.48
C LEU A 89 -4.76 5.79 -8.02
N PRO A 90 -4.74 6.78 -7.11
CA PRO A 90 -4.44 6.53 -5.71
C PRO A 90 -5.45 5.59 -5.03
N ILE A 91 -4.97 4.98 -3.94
CA ILE A 91 -5.82 4.32 -2.94
C ILE A 91 -6.06 5.36 -1.84
N PHE A 92 -7.32 5.57 -1.47
CA PHE A 92 -7.71 6.59 -0.51
C PHE A 92 -8.12 5.99 0.84
N TYR A 93 -7.70 6.65 1.91
CA TYR A 93 -8.17 6.40 3.26
C TYR A 93 -9.35 7.33 3.52
N ASP A 94 -10.53 6.75 3.66
CA ASP A 94 -11.79 7.47 3.86
C ASP A 94 -12.02 7.72 5.34
N MET A 95 -11.89 8.99 5.75
CA MET A 95 -11.94 9.43 7.14
C MET A 95 -13.15 10.33 7.39
N GLU A 96 -14.25 9.70 7.76
CA GLU A 96 -15.49 10.42 8.07
C GLU A 96 -16.33 9.75 9.18
N GLU A 97 -15.78 8.71 9.84
CA GLU A 97 -16.47 8.02 10.93
C GLU A 97 -16.72 8.97 12.13
N SER A 98 -17.98 9.16 12.47
CA SER A 98 -18.42 10.16 13.45
C SER A 98 -17.75 10.01 14.82
N LYS A 99 -17.48 8.80 15.26
CA LYS A 99 -16.81 8.54 16.53
C LYS A 99 -15.34 8.97 16.52
N GLN A 100 -14.66 8.96 15.37
CA GLN A 100 -13.30 9.49 15.25
C GLN A 100 -13.24 11.00 15.52
N ALA A 101 -14.33 11.74 15.32
CA ALA A 101 -14.42 13.17 15.60
C ALA A 101 -14.19 13.53 17.10
N LEU A 102 -14.17 12.55 17.98
CA LEU A 102 -13.77 12.71 19.39
C LEU A 102 -12.26 12.79 19.59
N LEU A 103 -11.48 12.40 18.58
CA LEU A 103 -10.02 12.42 18.64
C LEU A 103 -9.47 13.81 18.27
N LYS A 104 -8.26 14.09 18.72
CA LYS A 104 -7.57 15.33 18.38
C LYS A 104 -7.19 15.33 16.89
N LYS A 105 -7.24 16.51 16.28
CA LYS A 105 -6.88 16.75 14.88
C LYS A 105 -5.51 16.19 14.50
N GLU A 106 -4.53 16.36 15.36
CA GLU A 106 -3.17 15.86 15.16
C GLU A 106 -3.14 14.33 15.10
N VAL A 107 -3.86 13.67 16.00
CA VAL A 107 -3.95 12.19 16.05
C VAL A 107 -4.57 11.65 14.77
N LEU A 108 -5.68 12.22 14.31
CA LEU A 108 -6.35 11.80 13.07
C LEU A 108 -5.46 12.04 11.84
N THR A 109 -4.78 13.18 11.79
CA THR A 109 -3.86 13.50 10.69
C THR A 109 -2.67 12.53 10.67
N ASP A 110 -2.10 12.19 11.83
CA ASP A 110 -0.99 11.25 11.94
C ASP A 110 -1.42 9.81 11.59
N MET A 111 -2.66 9.42 11.93
CA MET A 111 -3.24 8.13 11.52
C MET A 111 -3.39 8.06 10.00
N ALA A 112 -3.93 9.11 9.37
CA ALA A 112 -4.07 9.20 7.93
C ALA A 112 -2.70 9.11 7.22
N ASN A 113 -1.72 9.87 7.68
CA ASN A 113 -0.37 9.85 7.12
C ASN A 113 0.33 8.50 7.31
N GLU A 114 0.14 7.83 8.44
CA GLU A 114 0.71 6.50 8.69
C GLU A 114 0.11 5.45 7.74
N TRP A 115 -1.22 5.45 7.56
CA TRP A 115 -1.88 4.57 6.60
C TRP A 115 -1.34 4.82 5.18
N CYS A 116 -1.33 6.08 4.74
CA CYS A 116 -0.80 6.46 3.42
C CYS A 116 0.66 6.04 3.23
N ARG A 117 1.49 6.19 4.28
CA ARG A 117 2.90 5.78 4.24
C ARG A 117 3.06 4.28 3.98
N ILE A 118 2.23 3.45 4.61
CA ILE A 118 2.26 1.99 4.41
C ILE A 118 1.85 1.64 2.98
N ILE A 119 0.77 2.25 2.47
CA ILE A 119 0.31 2.04 1.10
C ILE A 119 1.37 2.48 0.07
N LYS A 120 2.01 3.64 0.31
CA LYS A 120 3.10 4.13 -0.57
C LYS A 120 4.33 3.21 -0.54
N ASN A 121 4.69 2.68 0.62
CA ASN A 121 5.81 1.74 0.75
C ASN A 121 5.55 0.43 -0.01
N ALA A 122 4.30 0.05 -0.20
CA ALA A 122 3.92 -1.09 -1.04
C ALA A 122 3.86 -0.77 -2.55
N GLY A 123 4.23 0.46 -2.95
CA GLY A 123 4.34 0.88 -4.34
C GLY A 123 3.08 1.51 -4.94
N PHE A 124 2.06 1.79 -4.14
CA PHE A 124 0.84 2.45 -4.60
C PHE A 124 0.87 3.96 -4.31
N LYS A 125 0.15 4.74 -5.09
CA LYS A 125 -0.18 6.13 -4.73
C LYS A 125 -1.23 6.10 -3.62
N ALA A 126 -1.14 7.01 -2.64
CA ALA A 126 -2.05 7.04 -1.52
C ALA A 126 -2.59 8.45 -1.27
N GLY A 127 -3.81 8.54 -0.75
CA GLY A 127 -4.44 9.81 -0.42
C GLY A 127 -5.45 9.66 0.71
N VAL A 128 -6.09 10.78 1.04
CA VAL A 128 -7.10 10.87 2.10
C VAL A 128 -8.37 11.47 1.50
N TYR A 129 -9.49 10.78 1.72
CA TYR A 129 -10.82 11.32 1.46
C TYR A 129 -11.47 11.79 2.75
N ALA A 130 -12.12 12.92 2.66
CA ALA A 130 -13.03 13.42 3.67
C ALA A 130 -13.91 14.55 3.11
N ASN A 131 -14.99 14.88 3.81
CA ASN A 131 -15.76 16.07 3.49
C ASN A 131 -15.09 17.36 4.00
N LEU A 132 -15.57 18.50 3.51
CA LEU A 132 -15.00 19.82 3.85
C LEU A 132 -14.97 20.10 5.36
N ASN A 133 -16.01 19.69 6.11
CA ASN A 133 -16.03 19.89 7.55
C ASN A 133 -14.90 19.13 8.25
N TRP A 134 -14.61 17.90 7.78
CA TRP A 134 -13.51 17.09 8.30
C TRP A 134 -12.16 17.73 8.02
N PHE A 135 -11.89 18.17 6.80
CA PHE A 135 -10.62 18.86 6.48
C PHE A 135 -10.44 20.16 7.26
N LYS A 136 -11.51 20.88 7.58
CA LYS A 136 -11.44 22.10 8.40
C LYS A 136 -11.18 21.81 9.87
N LYS A 137 -11.92 20.85 10.47
CA LYS A 137 -11.96 20.65 11.92
C LYS A 137 -11.06 19.52 12.42
N TYR A 138 -11.01 18.40 11.71
CA TYR A 138 -10.50 17.14 12.21
C TYR A 138 -9.23 16.64 11.51
N LEU A 139 -8.92 17.16 10.31
CA LEU A 139 -7.73 16.81 9.55
C LEU A 139 -6.92 18.07 9.21
N ASN A 140 -5.61 17.92 9.08
CA ASN A 140 -4.76 19.00 8.59
C ASN A 140 -4.33 18.72 7.13
N PRO A 141 -5.03 19.32 6.12
CA PRO A 141 -4.75 19.05 4.72
C PRO A 141 -3.33 19.45 4.30
N TYR A 142 -2.75 20.49 4.93
CA TYR A 142 -1.38 20.91 4.62
C TYR A 142 -0.35 19.88 5.10
N LYS A 143 -0.54 19.26 6.28
CA LYS A 143 0.33 18.18 6.75
C LYS A 143 0.16 16.92 5.91
N ILE A 144 -1.06 16.62 5.43
CA ILE A 144 -1.32 15.51 4.51
C ILE A 144 -0.57 15.73 3.19
N LYS A 145 -0.65 16.93 2.62
CA LYS A 145 0.05 17.27 1.37
C LYS A 145 1.57 17.33 1.54
N ALA A 146 2.07 17.75 2.70
CA ALA A 146 3.52 17.77 2.99
C ALA A 146 4.17 16.38 2.93
N GLU A 147 3.39 15.32 3.18
CA GLU A 147 3.79 13.92 3.01
C GLU A 147 3.52 13.39 1.60
N GLU A 148 3.29 14.26 0.61
CA GLU A 148 3.01 13.90 -0.79
C GLU A 148 1.78 12.98 -0.95
N ASN A 149 0.80 13.10 -0.05
CA ASN A 149 -0.46 12.37 -0.14
C ASN A 149 -1.47 13.14 -0.99
N TYR A 150 -2.32 12.43 -1.72
CA TYR A 150 -3.42 13.04 -2.47
C TYR A 150 -4.58 13.41 -1.55
N ILE A 151 -5.32 14.47 -1.91
CA ILE A 151 -6.54 14.86 -1.19
C ILE A 151 -7.73 14.71 -2.12
N TRP A 152 -8.72 13.93 -1.67
CA TRP A 152 -10.02 13.79 -2.30
C TRP A 152 -11.09 14.43 -1.39
N LEU A 153 -11.59 15.56 -1.84
CA LEU A 153 -12.55 16.38 -1.09
C LEU A 153 -13.99 16.06 -1.49
N ALA A 154 -14.86 15.75 -0.52
CA ALA A 154 -16.31 15.79 -0.72
C ALA A 154 -16.86 17.19 -0.36
N LEU A 155 -17.45 17.81 -1.35
CA LEU A 155 -18.15 19.08 -1.20
C LEU A 155 -19.21 19.20 -2.30
N TRP A 156 -20.42 18.86 -1.96
CA TRP A 156 -21.53 18.84 -2.91
C TRP A 156 -22.12 20.23 -3.06
N ASN A 157 -21.82 20.86 -4.14
CA ASN A 157 -22.35 22.16 -4.54
C ASN A 157 -22.51 22.25 -6.06
N ASN A 158 -23.12 23.33 -6.54
CA ASN A 158 -23.33 23.55 -7.97
C ASN A 158 -22.22 24.43 -8.59
N ASP A 159 -21.14 24.68 -7.87
CA ASP A 159 -20.04 25.50 -8.35
C ASP A 159 -19.22 24.74 -9.42
N GLU A 160 -18.48 25.46 -10.26
CA GLU A 160 -17.55 24.85 -11.21
C GLU A 160 -16.32 24.28 -10.53
N ASN A 161 -15.94 24.87 -9.39
CA ASN A 161 -14.78 24.52 -8.57
C ASN A 161 -15.13 24.56 -7.08
N PRO A 162 -14.48 23.77 -6.23
CA PRO A 162 -14.83 23.66 -4.81
C PRO A 162 -14.49 24.91 -3.98
N ASN A 163 -13.74 25.88 -4.51
CA ASN A 163 -13.37 27.14 -3.88
C ASN A 163 -12.90 26.99 -2.42
N VAL A 164 -11.91 26.13 -2.19
CA VAL A 164 -11.29 25.89 -0.89
C VAL A 164 -9.86 26.47 -0.84
N GLN A 165 -9.36 26.76 0.38
CA GLN A 165 -8.08 27.42 0.59
C GLN A 165 -6.90 26.45 0.77
N PHE A 166 -7.10 25.16 0.54
CA PHE A 166 -6.06 24.15 0.61
C PHE A 166 -6.00 23.34 -0.70
N PRO A 167 -4.84 22.76 -1.03
CA PRO A 167 -4.69 21.98 -2.26
C PRO A 167 -5.57 20.73 -2.24
N ILE A 168 -6.22 20.44 -3.36
CA ILE A 168 -6.98 19.22 -3.59
C ILE A 168 -6.56 18.61 -4.93
N ASP A 169 -6.68 17.30 -5.05
CA ASP A 169 -6.35 16.54 -6.25
C ASP A 169 -7.62 15.94 -6.89
N PHE A 170 -8.60 15.57 -6.05
CA PHE A 170 -9.89 15.05 -6.46
C PHE A 170 -11.02 15.77 -5.74
N TRP A 171 -12.15 15.86 -6.41
CA TRP A 171 -13.36 16.50 -5.88
C TRP A 171 -14.60 15.67 -6.18
N GLN A 172 -15.24 15.13 -5.15
CA GLN A 172 -16.57 14.56 -5.21
C GLN A 172 -17.58 15.73 -5.08
N TYR A 173 -18.19 16.08 -6.23
CA TYR A 173 -19.00 17.29 -6.31
C TYR A 173 -20.50 17.04 -6.23
N SER A 174 -20.94 15.79 -6.31
CA SER A 174 -22.34 15.41 -6.23
C SER A 174 -22.49 13.97 -5.77
N SER A 175 -23.51 13.72 -4.92
CA SER A 175 -23.97 12.38 -4.53
C SER A 175 -25.26 11.95 -5.25
N LYS A 176 -25.68 12.70 -6.29
CA LYS A 176 -26.96 12.50 -6.98
C LYS A 176 -26.79 12.42 -8.50
N GLY A 177 -25.65 11.93 -8.96
CA GLY A 177 -25.41 11.70 -10.37
C GLY A 177 -26.36 10.66 -10.95
N LYS A 178 -26.77 10.90 -12.20
CA LYS A 178 -27.53 9.92 -12.99
C LYS A 178 -26.76 9.63 -14.26
N LEU A 179 -26.39 8.36 -14.44
CA LEU A 179 -25.65 7.90 -15.61
C LEU A 179 -26.36 6.70 -16.22
N ASP A 180 -26.40 6.66 -17.54
CA ASP A 180 -26.90 5.46 -18.21
C ASP A 180 -25.92 4.29 -17.93
N GLY A 181 -26.48 3.16 -17.51
CA GLY A 181 -25.71 2.01 -17.07
C GLY A 181 -25.57 1.86 -15.55
N ILE A 182 -26.08 2.82 -14.74
CA ILE A 182 -26.27 2.69 -13.29
C ILE A 182 -27.73 3.01 -12.97
N GLN A 183 -28.39 2.11 -12.24
CA GLN A 183 -29.84 2.23 -11.99
C GLN A 183 -30.21 3.20 -10.84
N ILE A 184 -29.27 3.47 -9.95
CA ILE A 184 -29.44 4.35 -8.79
C ILE A 184 -28.56 5.59 -8.92
N PHE A 185 -28.67 6.52 -7.98
CA PHE A 185 -27.72 7.63 -7.89
C PHE A 185 -26.29 7.15 -7.67
N VAL A 186 -25.35 7.90 -8.22
CA VAL A 186 -23.91 7.64 -8.10
C VAL A 186 -23.21 8.95 -7.78
N ASP A 187 -22.12 8.83 -7.04
CA ASP A 187 -21.25 9.95 -6.73
C ASP A 187 -20.45 10.36 -7.97
N LEU A 188 -20.34 11.68 -8.19
CA LEU A 188 -19.67 12.26 -9.35
C LEU A 188 -18.41 12.99 -8.91
N ASP A 189 -17.30 12.71 -9.63
CA ASP A 189 -15.97 13.16 -9.30
C ASP A 189 -15.29 13.94 -10.42
N LYS A 190 -14.40 14.84 -10.02
CA LYS A 190 -13.40 15.48 -10.87
C LYS A 190 -12.00 15.17 -10.36
N CYS A 191 -11.06 14.89 -11.26
CA CYS A 191 -9.64 14.83 -10.95
C CYS A 191 -8.93 15.97 -11.65
N TYR A 192 -8.14 16.75 -10.89
CA TYR A 192 -7.44 17.95 -11.35
C TYR A 192 -5.97 17.70 -11.67
N THR A 193 -5.37 16.66 -11.10
CA THR A 193 -3.97 16.35 -11.39
C THR A 193 -3.81 15.62 -12.72
N GLN A 194 -2.75 15.98 -13.45
CA GLN A 194 -2.40 15.35 -14.72
C GLN A 194 -1.46 14.13 -14.55
N ASP A 195 -1.02 13.85 -13.33
CA ASP A 195 -0.04 12.79 -13.02
C ASP A 195 -0.50 11.36 -13.35
N PHE A 196 -1.74 11.18 -13.76
CA PHE A 196 -2.30 9.87 -14.10
C PHE A 196 -2.36 9.60 -15.60
N ALA A 197 -1.73 10.44 -16.42
CA ALA A 197 -1.66 10.25 -17.88
C ALA A 197 -0.80 9.05 -18.28
N HIS A 198 0.14 8.65 -17.42
CA HIS A 198 0.95 7.45 -17.60
C HIS A 198 0.50 6.36 -16.63
N PRO A 199 0.48 5.06 -17.05
CA PRO A 199 0.32 3.98 -16.09
C PRO A 199 1.38 4.15 -15.01
N VAL A 200 1.00 4.03 -13.74
CA VAL A 200 2.00 3.74 -12.71
C VAL A 200 2.61 2.43 -13.15
N GLU A 201 3.86 2.44 -13.63
CA GLU A 201 4.61 1.20 -13.68
C GLU A 201 4.54 0.65 -12.26
N ASN A 202 3.92 -0.53 -12.10
CA ASN A 202 3.82 -1.17 -10.80
C ASN A 202 5.23 -1.38 -10.29
N LYS A 203 5.67 -0.48 -9.43
CA LYS A 203 6.91 -0.71 -8.71
C LYS A 203 6.67 -1.96 -7.87
N LYS A 204 7.48 -2.98 -8.14
CA LYS A 204 7.49 -4.22 -7.35
C LYS A 204 7.65 -3.85 -5.88
N SER A 205 7.00 -4.59 -5.00
CA SER A 205 7.19 -4.41 -3.57
C SER A 205 8.66 -4.60 -3.18
N ASN A 206 9.10 -3.97 -2.11
CA ASN A 206 10.45 -4.17 -1.61
C ASN A 206 10.73 -5.64 -1.27
N GLU A 207 9.69 -6.40 -0.88
CA GLU A 207 9.73 -7.84 -0.62
C GLU A 207 9.96 -8.65 -1.89
N ASP A 208 9.26 -8.33 -2.99
CA ASP A 208 9.44 -8.98 -4.29
C ASP A 208 10.81 -8.67 -4.86
N LEU A 209 11.23 -7.40 -4.76
CA LEU A 209 12.56 -6.97 -5.17
C LEU A 209 13.66 -7.65 -4.36
N ALA A 210 13.48 -7.80 -3.04
CA ALA A 210 14.42 -8.56 -2.20
C ALA A 210 14.50 -10.02 -2.63
N THR A 211 13.37 -10.63 -3.01
CA THR A 211 13.35 -11.98 -3.58
C THR A 211 14.13 -12.06 -4.90
N GLU A 212 13.92 -11.10 -5.80
CA GLU A 212 14.65 -11.02 -7.07
C GLU A 212 16.15 -10.74 -6.89
N VAL A 213 16.50 -9.93 -5.89
CA VAL A 213 17.89 -9.68 -5.50
C VAL A 213 18.57 -10.98 -5.03
N ILE A 214 17.90 -11.77 -4.18
CA ILE A 214 18.38 -13.07 -3.71
C ILE A 214 18.53 -14.05 -4.89
N GLN A 215 17.63 -13.98 -5.89
CA GLN A 215 17.72 -14.76 -7.13
C GLN A 215 18.78 -14.25 -8.13
N GLY A 216 19.52 -13.18 -7.78
CA GLY A 216 20.59 -12.64 -8.63
C GLY A 216 20.14 -11.76 -9.80
N LYS A 217 18.85 -11.45 -9.93
CA LYS A 217 18.31 -10.70 -11.10
C LYS A 217 18.76 -9.23 -11.16
N TRP A 218 19.26 -8.67 -10.07
CA TRP A 218 19.66 -7.27 -9.95
C TRP A 218 21.18 -7.04 -9.93
N GLY A 219 21.99 -8.07 -10.19
CA GLY A 219 23.45 -7.98 -10.11
C GLY A 219 23.96 -7.94 -8.66
N ASN A 220 25.23 -7.49 -8.47
CA ASN A 220 25.88 -7.49 -7.16
C ASN A 220 26.54 -6.14 -6.85
N GLY A 221 26.70 -5.85 -5.54
CA GLY A 221 27.47 -4.68 -5.07
C GLY A 221 26.94 -3.36 -5.64
N GLN A 222 27.82 -2.57 -6.23
CA GLN A 222 27.47 -1.25 -6.77
C GLN A 222 26.51 -1.35 -7.96
N GLU A 223 26.68 -2.35 -8.84
CA GLU A 223 25.76 -2.56 -9.97
C GLU A 223 24.32 -2.74 -9.50
N ARG A 224 24.07 -3.53 -8.46
CA ARG A 224 22.75 -3.70 -7.85
C ARG A 224 22.19 -2.38 -7.35
N LYS A 225 23.01 -1.62 -6.64
CA LYS A 225 22.61 -0.32 -6.10
C LYS A 225 22.18 0.63 -7.22
N ASP A 226 23.00 0.74 -8.27
CA ASP A 226 22.73 1.63 -9.38
C ASP A 226 21.48 1.20 -10.15
N ARG A 227 21.30 -0.08 -10.44
CA ARG A 227 20.12 -0.60 -11.15
C ARG A 227 18.83 -0.38 -10.38
N LEU A 228 18.81 -0.67 -9.07
CA LEU A 228 17.63 -0.43 -8.24
C LEU A 228 17.32 1.06 -8.10
N THR A 229 18.35 1.89 -7.89
CA THR A 229 18.18 3.35 -7.78
C THR A 229 17.71 3.98 -9.09
N ASN A 230 18.28 3.59 -10.23
CA ASN A 230 17.87 4.08 -11.56
C ASN A 230 16.45 3.64 -11.92
N ALA A 231 16.00 2.48 -11.43
CA ALA A 231 14.61 2.05 -11.53
C ALA A 231 13.67 2.73 -10.50
N GLY A 232 14.19 3.70 -9.73
CA GLY A 232 13.43 4.50 -8.79
C GLY A 232 13.06 3.77 -7.49
N TYR A 233 13.80 2.71 -7.11
CA TYR A 233 13.60 1.97 -5.87
C TYR A 233 14.56 2.43 -4.76
N ASN A 234 14.13 2.26 -3.50
CA ASN A 234 14.99 2.50 -2.35
C ASN A 234 15.90 1.30 -2.09
N TYR A 235 17.13 1.36 -2.61
CA TYR A 235 18.13 0.30 -2.43
C TYR A 235 18.35 -0.08 -0.96
N ASN A 236 18.40 0.88 -0.04
CA ASN A 236 18.72 0.61 1.36
C ASN A 236 17.63 -0.22 2.04
N GLU A 237 16.37 0.05 1.78
CA GLU A 237 15.24 -0.72 2.31
C GLU A 237 15.21 -2.14 1.75
N ILE A 238 15.39 -2.28 0.44
CA ILE A 238 15.42 -3.59 -0.22
C ILE A 238 16.60 -4.42 0.31
N GLN A 239 17.80 -3.81 0.42
CA GLN A 239 18.99 -4.50 0.90
C GLN A 239 18.84 -4.90 2.38
N LYS A 240 18.15 -4.11 3.19
CA LYS A 240 17.82 -4.50 4.57
C LYS A 240 16.98 -5.77 4.59
N ILE A 241 15.91 -5.86 3.80
CA ILE A 241 15.07 -7.05 3.71
C ILE A 241 15.87 -8.25 3.23
N VAL A 242 16.73 -8.07 2.22
CA VAL A 242 17.65 -9.12 1.73
C VAL A 242 18.55 -9.62 2.85
N ASN A 243 19.15 -8.70 3.60
CA ASN A 243 20.02 -9.05 4.72
C ASN A 243 19.24 -9.77 5.83
N ASP A 244 18.07 -9.30 6.21
CA ASP A 244 17.22 -9.90 7.24
C ASP A 244 16.80 -11.33 6.84
N ARG A 245 16.43 -11.56 5.58
CA ARG A 245 16.08 -12.88 5.05
C ARG A 245 17.30 -13.83 5.02
N LEU A 246 18.46 -13.33 4.62
CA LEU A 246 19.69 -14.13 4.57
C LEU A 246 20.24 -14.41 5.97
N LEU A 247 20.11 -13.46 6.90
CA LEU A 247 20.50 -13.63 8.30
C LEU A 247 19.50 -14.48 9.08
N GLY A 248 18.19 -14.32 8.82
CA GLY A 248 17.11 -15.13 9.43
C GLY A 248 17.18 -16.62 9.06
N ASN A 249 17.82 -16.95 7.95
CA ASN A 249 18.14 -18.33 7.57
C ASN A 249 19.48 -18.84 8.12
N LYS A 250 20.30 -17.98 8.74
CA LYS A 250 21.53 -18.41 9.40
C LYS A 250 21.22 -18.83 10.84
N LYS A 251 21.49 -20.08 11.13
CA LYS A 251 21.44 -20.60 12.50
C LYS A 251 22.38 -19.79 13.38
N SER A 252 21.97 -19.55 14.62
CA SER A 252 22.85 -18.90 15.59
C SER A 252 24.10 -19.74 15.85
N ASN A 253 25.21 -19.12 16.22
CA ASN A 253 26.43 -19.86 16.58
C ASN A 253 26.18 -20.83 17.75
N TYR A 254 25.17 -20.57 18.60
CA TYR A 254 24.76 -21.44 19.69
C TYR A 254 24.02 -22.70 19.19
N ASP A 255 23.11 -22.55 18.22
CA ASP A 255 22.40 -23.66 17.59
C ASP A 255 23.38 -24.53 16.77
N LEU A 256 24.29 -23.87 16.04
CA LEU A 256 25.35 -24.57 15.31
C LEU A 256 26.28 -25.34 16.23
N ALA A 257 26.64 -24.77 17.38
CA ALA A 257 27.43 -25.49 18.39
C ALA A 257 26.68 -26.74 18.92
N THR A 258 25.37 -26.64 19.11
CA THR A 258 24.52 -27.80 19.46
C THR A 258 24.58 -28.89 18.36
N GLU A 259 24.43 -28.49 17.12
CA GLU A 259 24.54 -29.43 15.98
C GLU A 259 25.93 -30.06 15.81
N VAL A 260 26.97 -29.29 16.12
CA VAL A 260 28.34 -29.79 16.16
C VAL A 260 28.50 -30.85 17.24
N ILE A 261 28.00 -30.61 18.45
CA ILE A 261 28.03 -31.60 19.56
C ILE A 261 27.23 -32.85 19.18
N GLN A 262 26.16 -32.72 18.42
CA GLN A 262 25.36 -33.80 17.88
C GLN A 262 26.00 -34.53 16.69
N GLY A 263 27.23 -34.13 16.28
CA GLY A 263 27.98 -34.77 15.19
C GLY A 263 27.51 -34.43 13.77
N LYS A 264 26.55 -33.50 13.58
CA LYS A 264 25.94 -33.17 12.27
C LYS A 264 26.92 -32.48 11.29
N TRP A 265 28.02 -31.93 11.80
CA TRP A 265 28.98 -31.17 10.99
C TRP A 265 30.32 -31.90 10.76
N GLY A 266 30.44 -33.20 11.13
CA GLY A 266 31.67 -33.96 11.03
C GLY A 266 32.69 -33.57 12.11
N ASN A 267 33.97 -33.97 11.94
CA ASN A 267 35.03 -33.76 12.94
C ASN A 267 36.26 -33.08 12.32
N GLY A 268 37.06 -32.43 13.17
CA GLY A 268 38.35 -31.85 12.82
C GLY A 268 38.27 -30.90 11.60
N GLN A 269 39.10 -31.18 10.58
CA GLN A 269 39.17 -30.33 9.39
C GLN A 269 37.88 -30.35 8.57
N GLU A 270 37.22 -31.48 8.46
CA GLU A 270 35.94 -31.60 7.76
C GLU A 270 34.88 -30.65 8.35
N ARG A 271 34.75 -30.58 9.65
CA ARG A 271 33.87 -29.65 10.34
C ARG A 271 34.18 -28.19 9.98
N LYS A 272 35.46 -27.84 10.03
CA LYS A 272 35.92 -26.50 9.68
C LYS A 272 35.55 -26.13 8.25
N ASP A 273 35.81 -27.01 7.32
CA ASP A 273 35.54 -26.78 5.89
C ASP A 273 34.04 -26.64 5.62
N ARG A 274 33.21 -27.52 6.21
CA ARG A 274 31.74 -27.49 6.03
C ARG A 274 31.13 -26.24 6.62
N LEU A 275 31.49 -25.84 7.83
CA LEU A 275 31.00 -24.62 8.46
C LEU A 275 31.42 -23.36 7.70
N THR A 276 32.69 -23.28 7.28
CA THR A 276 33.27 -22.19 6.49
C THR A 276 32.59 -22.10 5.12
N LYS A 277 32.39 -23.22 4.42
CA LYS A 277 31.70 -23.28 3.13
C LYS A 277 30.23 -22.85 3.24
N ALA A 278 29.60 -23.12 4.38
CA ALA A 278 28.25 -22.65 4.69
C ALA A 278 28.19 -21.18 5.13
N GLY A 279 29.33 -20.48 5.16
CA GLY A 279 29.40 -19.04 5.49
C GLY A 279 29.33 -18.74 6.98
N TYR A 280 29.67 -19.70 7.84
CA TYR A 280 29.72 -19.53 9.29
C TYR A 280 31.16 -19.34 9.81
N ASN A 281 31.29 -18.63 10.94
CA ASN A 281 32.59 -18.48 11.59
C ASN A 281 32.91 -19.72 12.45
N TYR A 282 33.73 -20.62 11.93
CA TYR A 282 34.15 -21.85 12.63
C TYR A 282 34.74 -21.57 14.02
N ASN A 283 35.59 -20.53 14.16
CA ASN A 283 36.31 -20.30 15.41
C ASN A 283 35.36 -19.90 16.53
N GLU A 284 34.35 -19.07 16.25
CA GLU A 284 33.31 -18.67 17.23
C GLU A 284 32.46 -19.86 17.64
N ILE A 285 32.03 -20.68 16.68
CA ILE A 285 31.21 -21.87 16.94
C ILE A 285 32.01 -22.87 17.77
N GLN A 286 33.29 -23.14 17.39
CA GLN A 286 34.14 -24.08 18.12
C GLN A 286 34.45 -23.61 19.54
N LYS A 287 34.57 -22.30 19.78
CA LYS A 287 34.72 -21.75 21.12
C LYS A 287 33.51 -22.13 21.99
N ILE A 288 32.28 -21.92 21.49
CA ILE A 288 31.06 -22.30 22.21
C ILE A 288 30.96 -23.80 22.46
N VAL A 289 31.37 -24.64 21.47
CA VAL A 289 31.43 -26.08 21.61
C VAL A 289 32.39 -26.48 22.77
N ASN A 290 33.57 -25.88 22.79
CA ASN A 290 34.57 -26.17 23.84
C ASN A 290 34.15 -25.71 25.23
N GLU A 291 33.40 -24.59 25.32
CA GLU A 291 32.84 -24.09 26.60
C GLU A 291 31.74 -25.00 27.13
N ARG A 292 30.95 -25.64 26.25
CA ARG A 292 29.84 -26.52 26.62
C ARG A 292 30.22 -27.96 26.91
N LEU A 293 31.42 -28.38 26.51
CA LEU A 293 31.95 -29.73 26.76
C LEU A 293 32.92 -29.78 27.96
N LYS A 294 33.22 -28.66 28.62
CA LYS A 294 33.94 -28.55 29.89
C LYS A 294 33.02 -28.83 31.03
#